data_f995bde8ece79c826cd26082a56607d3
#
_entry.id   f995bde8ece79c826cd26082a56607d3
#
_cell.length_a   1.000
_cell.length_b   1.000
_cell.length_c   1.000
_cell.angle_alpha   90.00
_cell.angle_beta   90.00
_cell.angle_gamma   90.00
#
_symmetry.space_group_name_H-M   'P 1'
#
loop_
_entity.id
_entity.type
_entity.pdbx_description
1 polymer ?
#
loop_
_entity_poly.entity_id
_entity_poly.type
_entity_poly.pdbx_seq_one_letter_code
_entity_poly.pdbx_strand_id
1 'polypeptide(L)'
;STFDKALVDRKEQYTSDDLNLTGLKRIIMRRASLELKENMFVNLGYGMSDGVPIVAQEEGIADKLIFMIEQGSTGGIPTTGLNFGAMYNPTAILDDGYQFDFFQGGGLDIAYLGFAQIDQFGNVNSSRFGNILTGCGGFIDISQNAKKVVFCGSFAVKSQQEITPEGLEISNSGKFT
;
A
#
# COMPACT_ATOMS: atom_id res chain seq x y z
N SER A 1 -6.58 -8.59 23.48
CA SER A 1 -5.89 -8.83 22.19
C SER A 1 -6.15 -10.25 21.79
N THR A 2 -6.73 -10.46 20.68
CA THR A 2 -6.91 -11.79 20.09
C THR A 2 -5.62 -12.16 19.36
N PHE A 3 -5.02 -13.27 19.78
CA PHE A 3 -3.91 -13.87 19.05
C PHE A 3 -4.46 -14.40 17.71
N ASP A 4 -3.90 -13.92 16.61
CA ASP A 4 -4.20 -14.44 15.28
C ASP A 4 -3.12 -15.46 14.89
N LYS A 5 -3.51 -16.72 14.81
CA LYS A 5 -2.60 -17.82 14.51
C LYS A 5 -2.00 -17.72 13.11
N ALA A 6 -2.73 -17.18 12.14
CA ALA A 6 -2.26 -17.02 10.77
C ALA A 6 -1.07 -16.03 10.64
N LEU A 7 -0.85 -15.17 11.64
CA LEU A 7 0.35 -14.30 11.67
C LEU A 7 1.64 -15.04 12.01
N VAL A 8 1.57 -16.27 12.55
CA VAL A 8 2.75 -17.00 13.03
C VAL A 8 2.81 -18.47 12.59
N ASP A 9 1.74 -19.02 12.06
CA ASP A 9 1.67 -20.43 11.63
C ASP A 9 1.46 -20.54 10.11
N ARG A 10 2.51 -20.94 9.40
CA ARG A 10 2.50 -21.12 7.94
C ARG A 10 1.51 -22.15 7.42
N LYS A 11 0.90 -22.95 8.29
CA LYS A 11 -0.12 -23.94 7.91
C LYS A 11 -1.51 -23.36 7.82
N GLU A 12 -1.73 -22.17 8.40
CA GLU A 12 -3.01 -21.48 8.28
C GLU A 12 -3.08 -20.82 6.91
N GLN A 13 -4.11 -21.13 6.15
CA GLN A 13 -4.37 -20.44 4.90
C GLN A 13 -5.03 -19.09 5.20
N TYR A 14 -4.43 -18.04 4.67
CA TYR A 14 -5.08 -16.74 4.62
C TYR A 14 -6.12 -16.76 3.50
N THR A 15 -7.36 -16.46 3.82
CA THR A 15 -8.43 -16.27 2.83
C THR A 15 -8.69 -14.76 2.70
N SER A 16 -8.62 -14.26 1.49
CA SER A 16 -8.86 -12.85 1.16
C SER A 16 -10.32 -12.41 1.31
N ASP A 17 -11.20 -13.29 1.76
CA ASP A 17 -12.65 -13.07 1.81
C ASP A 17 -13.08 -11.93 2.74
N ASP A 18 -12.24 -11.58 3.71
CA ASP A 18 -12.49 -10.46 4.63
C ASP A 18 -12.07 -9.09 4.06
N LEU A 19 -11.43 -9.06 2.89
CA LEU A 19 -10.86 -7.84 2.31
C LEU A 19 -11.63 -7.40 1.07
N ASN A 20 -12.82 -6.88 1.32
CA ASN A 20 -13.72 -6.43 0.25
C ASN A 20 -13.24 -5.09 -0.35
N LEU A 21 -12.35 -5.17 -1.34
CA LEU A 21 -11.97 -4.01 -2.13
C LEU A 21 -13.11 -3.66 -3.09
N THR A 22 -13.78 -2.56 -2.82
CA THR A 22 -14.89 -2.08 -3.63
C THR A 22 -14.66 -0.64 -4.12
N GLY A 23 -15.47 -0.22 -5.09
CA GLY A 23 -15.53 1.16 -5.55
C GLY A 23 -14.19 1.71 -6.04
N LEU A 24 -13.93 2.98 -5.72
CA LEU A 24 -12.77 3.72 -6.19
C LEU A 24 -11.44 3.08 -5.74
N LYS A 25 -11.38 2.57 -4.50
CA LYS A 25 -10.15 1.92 -3.99
C LYS A 25 -9.77 0.73 -4.86
N ARG A 26 -10.73 -0.11 -5.27
CA ARG A 26 -10.47 -1.25 -6.15
C ARG A 26 -9.91 -0.83 -7.51
N ILE A 27 -10.47 0.23 -8.10
CA ILE A 27 -10.00 0.75 -9.39
C ILE A 27 -8.55 1.24 -9.29
N ILE A 28 -8.24 2.03 -8.26
CA ILE A 28 -6.90 2.55 -8.03
C ILE A 28 -5.91 1.39 -7.82
N MET A 29 -6.27 0.39 -7.00
CA MET A 29 -5.38 -0.74 -6.71
C MET A 29 -5.15 -1.62 -7.94
N ARG A 30 -6.17 -1.87 -8.74
CA ARG A 30 -5.99 -2.61 -10.01
C ARG A 30 -5.08 -1.86 -10.97
N ARG A 31 -5.24 -0.54 -11.09
CA ARG A 31 -4.32 0.26 -11.92
C ARG A 31 -2.89 0.24 -11.36
N ALA A 32 -2.73 0.36 -10.05
CA ALA A 32 -1.43 0.31 -9.39
C ALA A 32 -0.75 -1.04 -9.58
N SER A 33 -1.48 -2.14 -9.47
CA SER A 33 -0.95 -3.51 -9.61
C SER A 33 -0.40 -3.82 -11.01
N LEU A 34 -0.79 -3.08 -12.05
CA LEU A 34 -0.19 -3.23 -13.38
C LEU A 34 1.30 -2.88 -13.45
N GLU A 35 1.84 -2.25 -12.42
CA GLU A 35 3.26 -1.92 -12.31
C GLU A 35 4.10 -3.05 -11.70
N LEU A 36 3.44 -4.10 -11.17
CA LEU A 36 4.10 -5.27 -10.59
C LEU A 36 4.70 -6.16 -11.66
N LYS A 37 5.86 -6.72 -11.35
CA LYS A 37 6.53 -7.75 -12.14
C LYS A 37 7.05 -8.85 -11.23
N GLU A 38 7.19 -10.05 -11.74
CA GLU A 38 7.71 -11.19 -10.99
C GLU A 38 9.09 -10.87 -10.36
N ASN A 39 9.31 -11.41 -9.18
CA ASN A 39 10.53 -11.29 -8.38
C ASN A 39 10.84 -9.88 -7.86
N MET A 40 9.89 -8.93 -7.92
CA MET A 40 10.08 -7.62 -7.33
C MET A 40 10.01 -7.66 -5.80
N PHE A 41 10.90 -6.88 -5.17
CA PHE A 41 10.77 -6.46 -3.79
C PHE A 41 9.84 -5.26 -3.71
N VAL A 42 8.71 -5.44 -3.02
CA VAL A 42 7.56 -4.53 -3.05
C VAL A 42 7.29 -3.99 -1.66
N ASN A 43 7.50 -2.70 -1.44
CA ASN A 43 7.07 -2.05 -0.20
C ASN A 43 5.66 -1.48 -0.34
N LEU A 44 4.90 -1.56 0.74
CA LEU A 44 3.53 -1.06 0.84
C LEU A 44 3.42 -0.08 1.99
N GLY A 45 2.93 1.11 1.68
CA GLY A 45 2.56 2.11 2.67
C GLY A 45 1.15 1.87 3.23
N TYR A 46 0.86 2.55 4.32
CA TYR A 46 -0.44 2.53 4.96
C TYR A 46 -1.52 3.24 4.11
N GLY A 47 -2.75 2.73 4.16
CA GLY A 47 -3.93 3.41 3.63
C GLY A 47 -4.37 2.93 2.26
N MET A 48 -4.31 3.79 1.23
CA MET A 48 -4.85 3.42 -0.09
C MET A 48 -4.09 2.23 -0.70
N SER A 49 -2.78 2.18 -0.52
CA SER A 49 -1.90 1.17 -1.14
C SER A 49 -1.97 -0.23 -0.53
N ASP A 50 -2.57 -0.39 0.66
CA ASP A 50 -2.68 -1.68 1.33
C ASP A 50 -3.54 -2.72 0.58
N GLY A 51 -4.28 -2.30 -0.42
CA GLY A 51 -5.07 -3.19 -1.29
C GLY A 51 -4.29 -3.84 -2.45
N VAL A 52 -3.05 -3.43 -2.72
CA VAL A 52 -2.23 -4.01 -3.81
C VAL A 52 -2.01 -5.51 -3.66
N PRO A 53 -1.67 -6.06 -2.47
CA PRO A 53 -1.50 -7.50 -2.31
C PRO A 53 -2.77 -8.30 -2.59
N ILE A 54 -3.95 -7.72 -2.29
CA ILE A 54 -5.24 -8.38 -2.55
C ILE A 54 -5.42 -8.56 -4.06
N VAL A 55 -5.19 -7.50 -4.83
CA VAL A 55 -5.27 -7.58 -6.29
C VAL A 55 -4.22 -8.55 -6.84
N ALA A 56 -3.00 -8.53 -6.31
CA ALA A 56 -1.96 -9.46 -6.72
C ALA A 56 -2.34 -10.93 -6.47
N GLN A 57 -3.07 -11.22 -5.38
CA GLN A 57 -3.63 -12.55 -5.10
C GLN A 57 -4.74 -12.92 -6.09
N GLU A 58 -5.69 -12.00 -6.33
CA GLU A 58 -6.77 -12.22 -7.31
C GLU A 58 -6.23 -12.52 -8.72
N GLU A 59 -5.10 -11.89 -9.08
CA GLU A 59 -4.45 -12.06 -10.38
C GLU A 59 -3.43 -13.22 -10.42
N GLY A 60 -3.21 -13.90 -9.29
CA GLY A 60 -2.33 -15.08 -9.19
C GLY A 60 -0.84 -14.76 -9.34
N ILE A 61 -0.42 -13.53 -9.01
CA ILE A 61 0.99 -13.10 -9.06
C ILE A 61 1.62 -12.89 -7.68
N ALA A 62 0.83 -12.92 -6.61
CA ALA A 62 1.31 -12.61 -5.26
C ALA A 62 2.48 -13.50 -4.82
N ASP A 63 2.43 -14.80 -5.12
CA ASP A 63 3.49 -15.78 -4.77
C ASP A 63 4.81 -15.54 -5.51
N LYS A 64 4.79 -14.72 -6.54
CA LYS A 64 5.97 -14.35 -7.33
C LYS A 64 6.59 -13.02 -6.89
N LEU A 65 6.05 -12.41 -5.84
CA LEU A 65 6.48 -11.12 -5.30
C LEU A 65 7.04 -11.31 -3.89
N ILE A 66 7.94 -10.42 -3.50
CA ILE A 66 8.45 -10.34 -2.14
C ILE A 66 7.91 -9.07 -1.51
N PHE A 67 6.79 -9.18 -0.83
CA PHE A 67 6.25 -8.05 -0.08
C PHE A 67 7.09 -7.76 1.15
N MET A 68 7.30 -6.49 1.41
CA MET A 68 8.04 -5.96 2.55
C MET A 68 7.26 -4.82 3.17
N ILE A 69 7.25 -4.76 4.48
CA ILE A 69 6.72 -3.62 5.23
C ILE A 69 7.81 -3.06 6.12
N GLU A 70 7.82 -1.75 6.27
CA GLU A 70 8.90 -1.02 6.96
C GLU A 70 9.17 -1.51 8.38
N GLN A 71 8.16 -2.07 9.05
CA GLN A 71 8.28 -2.65 10.40
C GLN A 71 9.04 -3.98 10.44
N GLY A 72 9.66 -4.41 9.32
CA GLY A 72 10.61 -5.52 9.26
C GLY A 72 10.05 -6.84 8.75
N SER A 73 8.74 -7.01 8.60
CA SER A 73 8.17 -8.25 8.09
C SER A 73 8.33 -8.37 6.57
N THR A 74 8.74 -9.55 6.10
CA THR A 74 9.11 -9.79 4.70
C THR A 74 8.63 -11.14 4.21
N GLY A 75 8.19 -11.21 2.94
CA GLY A 75 7.92 -12.45 2.20
C GLY A 75 6.62 -13.16 2.57
N GLY A 76 5.73 -12.49 3.26
CA GLY A 76 4.36 -12.92 3.53
C GLY A 76 3.32 -12.06 2.81
N ILE A 77 2.06 -12.20 3.22
CA ILE A 77 0.97 -11.33 2.76
C ILE A 77 0.73 -10.23 3.78
N PRO A 78 0.96 -8.96 3.43
CA PRO A 78 0.73 -7.84 4.34
C PRO A 78 -0.72 -7.74 4.80
N THR A 79 -0.91 -7.48 6.10
CA THR A 79 -2.23 -7.18 6.65
C THR A 79 -2.67 -5.76 6.25
N THR A 80 -3.97 -5.51 6.34
CA THR A 80 -4.56 -4.21 5.97
C THR A 80 -5.24 -3.54 7.17
N GLY A 81 -5.59 -2.27 6.99
CA GLY A 81 -6.35 -1.52 7.98
C GLY A 81 -5.63 -1.40 9.33
N LEU A 82 -6.31 -1.69 10.42
CA LEU A 82 -5.78 -1.54 11.79
C LEU A 82 -4.63 -2.49 12.14
N ASN A 83 -4.46 -3.57 11.39
CA ASN A 83 -3.39 -4.54 11.59
C ASN A 83 -2.17 -4.24 10.70
N PHE A 84 -2.18 -3.14 9.95
CA PHE A 84 -1.05 -2.73 9.13
C PHE A 84 0.25 -2.70 9.95
N GLY A 85 1.32 -3.24 9.38
CA GLY A 85 2.60 -3.43 10.07
C GLY A 85 2.91 -4.91 10.38
N ALA A 86 1.93 -5.80 10.20
CA ALA A 86 2.12 -7.24 10.30
C ALA A 86 1.97 -7.93 8.94
N MET A 87 2.38 -9.18 8.86
CA MET A 87 2.16 -10.05 7.69
C MET A 87 1.63 -11.41 8.11
N TYR A 88 0.78 -11.99 7.27
CA TYR A 88 0.47 -13.42 7.34
C TYR A 88 1.63 -14.22 6.75
N ASN A 89 2.05 -15.26 7.46
CA ASN A 89 3.08 -16.19 7.02
C ASN A 89 4.39 -15.52 6.52
N PRO A 90 4.98 -14.58 7.27
CA PRO A 90 6.22 -13.96 6.85
C PRO A 90 7.34 -14.99 6.72
N THR A 91 8.21 -14.81 5.73
CA THR A 91 9.42 -15.61 5.58
C THR A 91 10.47 -15.21 6.60
N ALA A 92 10.55 -13.91 6.90
CA ALA A 92 11.44 -13.34 7.89
C ALA A 92 10.79 -12.13 8.59
N ILE A 93 11.25 -11.87 9.82
CA ILE A 93 10.98 -10.66 10.57
C ILE A 93 12.35 -10.11 10.98
N LEU A 94 12.67 -8.95 10.48
CA LEU A 94 13.93 -8.26 10.72
C LEU A 94 13.71 -7.11 11.71
N ASP A 95 14.78 -6.65 12.32
CA ASP A 95 14.78 -5.37 13.00
C ASP A 95 14.55 -4.24 12.00
N ASP A 96 13.78 -3.24 12.40
CA ASP A 96 13.40 -2.08 11.59
C ASP A 96 14.61 -1.39 10.95
N GLY A 97 15.68 -1.18 11.69
CA GLY A 97 16.93 -0.60 11.19
C GLY A 97 17.53 -1.39 10.03
N TYR A 98 17.60 -2.72 10.13
CA TYR A 98 18.12 -3.57 9.04
C TYR A 98 17.21 -3.59 7.82
N GLN A 99 15.91 -3.44 8.02
CA GLN A 99 14.96 -3.30 6.91
C GLN A 99 15.23 -2.01 6.13
N PHE A 100 15.45 -0.90 6.83
CA PHE A 100 15.81 0.36 6.18
C PHE A 100 17.21 0.34 5.54
N ASP A 101 18.19 -0.35 6.14
CA ASP A 101 19.50 -0.57 5.51
C ASP A 101 19.35 -1.27 4.15
N PHE A 102 18.46 -2.27 4.05
CA PHE A 102 18.16 -2.93 2.78
C PHE A 102 17.53 -1.97 1.78
N PHE A 103 16.60 -1.12 2.20
CA PHE A 103 15.98 -0.12 1.33
C PHE A 103 17.00 0.90 0.83
N GLN A 104 17.82 1.45 1.72
CA GLN A 104 18.88 2.43 1.41
C GLN A 104 19.95 1.82 0.51
N GLY A 105 20.21 0.53 0.66
CA GLY A 105 21.12 -0.23 -0.20
C GLY A 105 20.59 -0.49 -1.63
N GLY A 106 19.41 0.02 -1.97
CA GLY A 106 18.80 -0.14 -3.31
C GLY A 106 18.08 -1.46 -3.52
N GLY A 107 17.73 -2.18 -2.43
CA GLY A 107 17.05 -3.47 -2.49
C GLY A 107 15.58 -3.38 -2.91
N LEU A 108 14.98 -2.19 -2.90
CA LEU A 108 13.55 -2.00 -3.14
C LEU A 108 13.25 -1.70 -4.61
N ASP A 109 12.53 -2.58 -5.29
CA ASP A 109 12.20 -2.41 -6.70
C ASP A 109 11.04 -1.43 -6.90
N ILE A 110 10.01 -1.53 -6.06
CA ILE A 110 8.83 -0.67 -6.15
C ILE A 110 8.26 -0.39 -4.77
N ALA A 111 7.83 0.84 -4.55
CA ALA A 111 7.10 1.27 -3.37
C ALA A 111 5.73 1.85 -3.75
N TYR A 112 4.69 1.42 -3.06
CA TYR A 112 3.35 1.97 -3.15
C TYR A 112 3.08 2.82 -1.92
N LEU A 113 2.93 4.11 -2.10
CA LEU A 113 2.80 5.07 -1.01
C LEU A 113 1.50 5.86 -1.13
N GLY A 114 0.87 6.12 0.00
CA GLY A 114 -0.21 7.10 0.09
C GLY A 114 0.33 8.52 0.06
N PHE A 115 -0.54 9.48 -0.19
CA PHE A 115 -0.22 10.90 -0.06
C PHE A 115 -1.39 11.64 0.55
N ALA A 116 -1.06 12.76 1.11
CA ALA A 116 -2.02 13.67 1.68
C ALA A 116 -2.37 14.81 0.73
N GLN A 117 -1.37 15.34 0.08
CA GLN A 117 -1.47 16.37 -0.94
C GLN A 117 -0.43 16.10 -2.02
N ILE A 118 -0.79 16.42 -3.25
CA ILE A 118 0.11 16.36 -4.39
C ILE A 118 -0.14 17.58 -5.27
N ASP A 119 0.91 18.21 -5.76
CA ASP A 119 0.80 19.35 -6.66
C ASP A 119 1.06 18.96 -8.13
N GLN A 120 0.84 19.90 -9.03
CA GLN A 120 1.04 19.69 -10.48
C GLN A 120 2.48 19.42 -10.89
N PHE A 121 3.45 19.66 -10.00
CA PHE A 121 4.88 19.40 -10.23
C PHE A 121 5.32 18.05 -9.68
N GLY A 122 4.40 17.30 -9.03
CA GLY A 122 4.69 16.02 -8.40
C GLY A 122 5.30 16.14 -7.01
N ASN A 123 5.25 17.31 -6.37
CA ASN A 123 5.62 17.44 -4.97
C ASN A 123 4.54 16.81 -4.10
N VAL A 124 4.95 16.00 -3.14
CA VAL A 124 4.06 15.22 -2.29
C VAL A 124 4.23 15.61 -0.84
N ASN A 125 3.11 15.87 -0.16
CA ASN A 125 3.06 16.06 1.27
C ASN A 125 2.34 14.88 1.93
N SER A 126 3.01 14.27 2.90
CA SER A 126 2.46 13.22 3.75
C SER A 126 2.63 13.52 5.24
N SER A 127 3.31 14.60 5.59
CA SER A 127 3.85 14.84 6.93
C SER A 127 3.07 15.83 7.77
N ARG A 128 2.32 16.73 7.15
CA ARG A 128 1.59 17.79 7.84
C ARG A 128 0.29 18.17 7.15
N PHE A 129 -0.79 18.29 7.94
CA PHE A 129 -2.11 18.72 7.49
C PHE A 129 -2.58 19.92 8.32
N GLY A 130 -2.50 21.10 7.77
CA GLY A 130 -2.83 22.31 8.51
C GLY A 130 -2.01 22.39 9.81
N ASN A 131 -2.68 22.27 10.95
CA ASN A 131 -2.03 22.28 12.27
C ASN A 131 -1.65 20.89 12.81
N ILE A 132 -1.97 19.82 12.08
CA ILE A 132 -1.66 18.44 12.50
C ILE A 132 -0.31 18.06 11.89
N LEU A 133 0.65 17.72 12.74
CA LEU A 133 1.95 17.20 12.36
C LEU A 133 1.97 15.70 12.60
N THR A 134 1.83 14.92 11.54
CA THR A 134 1.87 13.44 11.62
C THR A 134 3.29 12.90 11.57
N GLY A 135 4.20 13.68 11.02
CA GLY A 135 5.56 13.22 10.72
C GLY A 135 5.65 12.46 9.39
N CYS A 136 6.85 12.18 8.96
CA CYS A 136 7.11 11.50 7.68
C CYS A 136 7.17 9.97 7.80
N GLY A 137 7.43 9.42 9.00
CA GLY A 137 7.71 7.99 9.15
C GLY A 137 8.81 7.55 8.19
N GLY A 138 8.67 6.38 7.60
CA GLY A 138 9.57 5.83 6.59
C GLY A 138 9.45 6.43 5.19
N PHE A 139 8.51 7.37 4.97
CA PHE A 139 8.19 7.88 3.63
C PHE A 139 9.40 8.44 2.88
N ILE A 140 10.28 9.19 3.57
CA ILE A 140 11.46 9.81 2.95
C ILE A 140 12.41 8.74 2.45
N ASP A 141 12.84 7.81 3.32
CA ASP A 141 13.76 6.75 2.96
C ASP A 141 13.21 5.86 1.85
N ILE A 142 11.98 5.43 1.98
CA ILE A 142 11.33 4.55 1.02
C ILE A 142 11.20 5.23 -0.34
N SER A 143 10.69 6.46 -0.37
CA SER A 143 10.46 7.18 -1.63
C SER A 143 11.76 7.58 -2.35
N GLN A 144 12.84 7.81 -1.62
CA GLN A 144 14.12 8.20 -2.21
C GLN A 144 14.95 7.00 -2.70
N ASN A 145 14.76 5.82 -2.12
CA ASN A 145 15.59 4.65 -2.40
C ASN A 145 14.90 3.58 -3.26
N ALA A 146 13.57 3.59 -3.38
CA ALA A 146 12.88 2.69 -4.29
C ALA A 146 13.20 3.03 -5.76
N LYS A 147 13.47 2.00 -6.57
CA LYS A 147 13.72 2.18 -8.03
C LYS A 147 12.49 2.77 -8.74
N LYS A 148 11.30 2.51 -8.21
CA LYS A 148 10.03 3.05 -8.67
C LYS A 148 9.11 3.37 -7.51
N VAL A 149 8.45 4.52 -7.56
CA VAL A 149 7.43 4.91 -6.57
C VAL A 149 6.08 5.09 -7.29
N VAL A 150 5.04 4.50 -6.73
CA VAL A 150 3.65 4.65 -7.17
C VAL A 150 2.85 5.30 -6.05
N PHE A 151 2.44 6.53 -6.27
CA PHE A 151 1.57 7.22 -5.31
C PHE A 151 0.10 6.84 -5.56
N CYS A 152 -0.56 6.39 -4.51
CA CYS A 152 -1.94 5.93 -4.53
C CYS A 152 -2.81 6.82 -3.65
N GLY A 153 -3.80 7.45 -4.25
CA GLY A 153 -4.71 8.33 -3.51
C GLY A 153 -5.85 8.85 -4.37
N SER A 154 -6.79 9.52 -3.72
CA SER A 154 -7.87 10.22 -4.40
C SER A 154 -7.42 11.61 -4.80
N PHE A 155 -7.70 12.03 -6.03
CA PHE A 155 -7.43 13.39 -6.50
C PHE A 155 -8.32 14.44 -5.82
N ALA A 156 -9.47 14.02 -5.32
CA ALA A 156 -10.41 14.89 -4.66
C ALA A 156 -10.96 14.27 -3.39
N VAL A 157 -11.11 15.09 -2.34
CA VAL A 157 -11.80 14.71 -1.11
C VAL A 157 -13.20 15.30 -1.10
N LYS A 158 -14.16 14.54 -0.52
CA LYS A 158 -15.59 14.92 -0.46
C LYS A 158 -16.25 15.09 -1.84
N SER A 159 -15.70 14.48 -2.89
CA SER A 159 -16.39 14.36 -4.15
C SER A 159 -17.58 13.39 -4.02
N GLN A 160 -18.65 13.69 -4.74
CA GLN A 160 -19.82 12.82 -4.88
C GLN A 160 -19.88 12.36 -6.33
N GLN A 161 -19.73 11.08 -6.53
CA GLN A 161 -19.68 10.46 -7.85
C GLN A 161 -20.53 9.21 -7.84
N GLU A 162 -21.26 8.98 -8.94
CA GLU A 162 -22.07 7.79 -9.13
C GLU A 162 -21.77 7.20 -10.50
N ILE A 163 -21.65 5.88 -10.55
CA ILE A 163 -21.53 5.16 -11.81
C ILE A 163 -22.93 4.74 -12.23
N THR A 164 -23.41 5.33 -13.31
CA THR A 164 -24.70 5.02 -13.92
C THR A 164 -24.50 4.20 -15.18
N PRO A 165 -25.56 3.60 -15.75
CA PRO A 165 -25.47 2.93 -17.05
C PRO A 165 -24.99 3.84 -18.19
N GLU A 166 -25.23 5.14 -18.06
CA GLU A 166 -24.84 6.16 -19.03
C GLU A 166 -23.39 6.66 -18.84
N GLY A 167 -22.74 6.31 -17.71
CA GLY A 167 -21.38 6.70 -17.42
C GLY A 167 -21.16 7.18 -15.99
N LEU A 168 -20.08 7.95 -15.77
CA LEU A 168 -19.74 8.54 -14.50
C LEU A 168 -20.43 9.91 -14.34
N GLU A 169 -21.32 10.02 -13.38
CA GLU A 169 -21.91 11.30 -12.96
C GLU A 169 -21.17 11.87 -11.75
N ILE A 170 -20.81 13.16 -11.83
CA ILE A 170 -20.15 13.89 -10.74
C ILE A 170 -21.09 15.00 -10.28
N SER A 171 -21.77 14.77 -9.15
CA SER A 171 -22.68 15.74 -8.55
C SER A 171 -21.94 16.78 -7.70
N ASN A 172 -20.75 16.44 -7.20
CA ASN A 172 -19.85 17.34 -6.48
C ASN A 172 -18.41 16.98 -6.79
N SER A 173 -17.65 17.91 -7.36
CA SER A 173 -16.22 17.68 -7.68
C SER A 173 -15.32 17.58 -6.44
N GLY A 174 -15.81 17.99 -5.27
CA GLY A 174 -15.00 18.01 -4.05
C GLY A 174 -13.92 19.07 -4.04
N LYS A 175 -12.91 18.86 -3.18
CA LYS A 175 -11.66 19.65 -3.17
C LYS A 175 -10.55 18.78 -3.71
N PHE A 176 -9.73 19.35 -4.58
CA PHE A 176 -8.47 18.71 -4.98
C PHE A 176 -7.52 18.62 -3.79
N THR A 177 -6.82 17.51 -3.68
CA THR A 177 -5.80 17.25 -2.65
C THR A 177 -4.42 17.69 -3.13
#